data_eb178e0d189547a4c55476d2f9cb9f8e
#
_entry.id   eb178e0d189547a4c55476d2f9cb9f8e
#
_cell.length_a   1.000
_cell.length_b   1.000
_cell.length_c   1.000
_cell.angle_alpha   90.00
_cell.angle_beta   90.00
_cell.angle_gamma   90.00
#
_symmetry.space_group_name_H-M   'P 1'
#
loop_
_entity.id
_entity.type
_entity.pdbx_description
1 polymer ?
#
loop_
_entity_poly.entity_id
_entity_poly.type
_entity_poly.pdbx_seq_one_letter_code
_entity_poly.pdbx_strand_id
1 'polypeptide(L)'
;MATISGYDSASIGVLFSSLNQSNSNSSSSLLSSSSDILGISYVDYATIRSGSYFKLLNAYYGKSSTSDEVGSVLSTSTSKDDTKTLARIESAAGEMKESAEALLTSGSKSVFEKVTTKDENGETKTDYDTDAIYQAVKSFVDDYNDVLDQAEDSNTTSILRAAKNMVNYTSVNERLLNKIGITIGEGNELEIDEETFKKADMNTVKELFGTRGSYGYQIDTQAALMESYAKSEAAKSNTYGSNGVYTYNYNTGELYNSVV
;
A
#
# COMPACT_ATOMS: atom_id res chain seq x y z
N MET A 1 -19.40 37.34 -29.78
CA MET A 1 -18.60 36.11 -29.86
C MET A 1 -17.18 36.48 -29.51
N ALA A 2 -16.74 36.10 -28.31
CA ALA A 2 -15.36 36.34 -27.86
C ALA A 2 -14.54 35.09 -28.12
N THR A 3 -13.62 35.17 -29.06
CA THR A 3 -12.64 34.13 -29.38
C THR A 3 -11.54 34.14 -28.31
N ILE A 4 -11.35 33.02 -27.61
CA ILE A 4 -10.20 32.79 -26.76
C ILE A 4 -9.02 32.47 -27.69
N SER A 5 -8.16 33.48 -27.83
CA SER A 5 -6.94 33.40 -28.61
C SER A 5 -5.81 32.84 -27.75
N GLY A 6 -5.22 31.73 -28.23
CA GLY A 6 -3.82 31.43 -28.22
C GLY A 6 -3.11 31.35 -26.87
N TYR A 7 -2.80 30.14 -26.44
CA TYR A 7 -1.65 29.90 -25.58
C TYR A 7 -0.40 30.35 -26.36
N ASP A 8 0.25 31.40 -25.86
CA ASP A 8 1.47 31.90 -26.43
C ASP A 8 2.63 30.95 -26.06
N SER A 9 3.27 30.36 -27.07
CA SER A 9 4.41 29.48 -26.92
C SER A 9 5.62 30.12 -26.21
N ALA A 10 5.64 31.44 -26.10
CA ALA A 10 6.65 32.18 -25.36
C ALA A 10 6.54 31.98 -23.84
N SER A 11 5.30 31.80 -23.32
CA SER A 11 5.07 31.58 -21.88
C SER A 11 5.54 30.19 -21.42
N ILE A 12 5.51 29.19 -22.30
CA ILE A 12 6.02 27.84 -22.02
C ILE A 12 7.54 27.84 -22.03
N GLY A 13 8.17 28.60 -22.92
CA GLY A 13 9.63 28.74 -23.00
C GLY A 13 10.25 29.32 -21.72
N VAL A 14 9.57 30.25 -21.06
CA VAL A 14 10.05 30.87 -19.80
C VAL A 14 9.98 29.89 -18.64
N LEU A 15 9.00 29.00 -18.60
CA LEU A 15 8.87 27.97 -17.56
C LEU A 15 9.98 26.91 -17.64
N PHE A 16 10.45 26.60 -18.85
CA PHE A 16 11.53 25.62 -19.06
C PHE A 16 12.92 26.23 -19.11
N SER A 17 13.08 27.53 -19.36
CA SER A 17 14.38 28.19 -19.37
C SER A 17 15.01 28.32 -17.98
N SER A 18 14.19 28.33 -16.91
CA SER A 18 14.69 28.32 -15.54
C SER A 18 15.29 26.97 -15.10
N LEU A 19 14.97 25.90 -15.82
CA LEU A 19 15.50 24.55 -15.56
C LEU A 19 16.87 24.30 -16.27
N ASN A 20 17.25 25.13 -17.23
CA ASN A 20 18.46 24.93 -18.02
C ASN A 20 19.57 25.90 -17.68
N GLN A 21 19.44 26.73 -16.64
CA GLN A 21 20.48 27.68 -16.24
C GLN A 21 21.10 27.30 -14.89
N SER A 22 21.80 26.18 -14.88
CA SER A 22 22.79 25.83 -13.86
C SER A 22 24.06 25.40 -14.57
N ASN A 23 24.82 26.41 -15.02
CA ASN A 23 26.17 26.18 -15.54
C ASN A 23 27.18 26.21 -14.39
N SER A 24 27.89 25.10 -14.24
CA SER A 24 29.26 24.94 -13.75
C SER A 24 29.67 25.62 -12.44
N ASN A 25 29.92 24.79 -11.48
CA ASN A 25 30.82 24.79 -10.33
C ASN A 25 30.11 24.66 -8.96
N SER A 26 29.76 23.46 -8.63
CA SER A 26 29.71 22.93 -7.23
C SER A 26 29.15 21.52 -7.27
N SER A 27 30.00 20.53 -7.52
CA SER A 27 29.63 19.13 -7.74
C SER A 27 29.47 18.30 -6.46
N SER A 28 29.09 18.89 -5.33
CA SER A 28 28.92 18.12 -4.08
C SER A 28 27.70 18.46 -3.21
N SER A 29 26.89 19.46 -3.54
CA SER A 29 25.74 19.82 -2.70
C SER A 29 24.34 19.63 -3.36
N LEU A 30 24.28 19.35 -4.66
CA LEU A 30 23.02 19.18 -5.38
C LEU A 30 22.48 17.74 -5.36
N LEU A 31 23.32 16.76 -4.99
CA LEU A 31 22.92 15.36 -4.86
C LEU A 31 22.17 15.07 -3.54
N SER A 32 22.32 15.93 -2.52
CA SER A 32 21.60 15.79 -1.26
C SER A 32 20.22 16.43 -1.26
N SER A 33 19.91 17.34 -2.21
CA SER A 33 18.58 17.97 -2.27
C SER A 33 17.66 17.39 -3.35
N SER A 34 18.16 16.51 -4.24
CA SER A 34 17.30 15.80 -5.20
C SER A 34 16.63 14.56 -4.61
N SER A 35 17.01 14.13 -3.40
CA SER A 35 16.35 13.08 -2.66
C SER A 35 14.98 13.51 -2.06
N ASP A 36 14.76 14.82 -1.87
CA ASP A 36 13.53 15.33 -1.25
C ASP A 36 12.36 15.52 -2.24
N ILE A 37 12.61 15.59 -3.55
CA ILE A 37 11.54 15.82 -4.54
C ILE A 37 10.64 14.58 -4.75
N LEU A 38 11.15 13.38 -4.45
CA LEU A 38 10.42 12.14 -4.56
C LEU A 38 10.32 11.36 -3.25
N GLY A 39 10.90 11.86 -2.15
CA GLY A 39 10.85 11.21 -0.83
C GLY A 39 11.56 9.85 -0.77
N ILE A 40 12.46 9.57 -1.72
CA ILE A 40 13.18 8.29 -1.80
C ILE A 40 14.68 8.59 -1.71
N SER A 41 15.31 8.13 -0.63
CA SER A 41 16.77 8.22 -0.50
C SER A 41 17.46 7.22 -1.46
N TYR A 42 18.65 7.56 -1.94
CA TYR A 42 19.44 6.65 -2.78
C TYR A 42 19.81 5.33 -2.07
N VAL A 43 19.83 5.34 -0.73
CA VAL A 43 20.07 4.16 0.09
C VAL A 43 18.84 3.24 0.07
N ASP A 44 17.61 3.82 0.07
CA ASP A 44 16.36 3.08 -0.06
C ASP A 44 16.24 2.43 -1.43
N TYR A 45 16.72 3.11 -2.49
CA TYR A 45 16.75 2.54 -3.85
C TYR A 45 17.65 1.30 -3.96
N ALA A 46 18.75 1.24 -3.23
CA ALA A 46 19.64 0.08 -3.23
C ALA A 46 19.06 -1.11 -2.46
N THR A 47 18.30 -0.87 -1.39
CA THR A 47 17.61 -1.88 -0.56
C THR A 47 16.33 -2.40 -1.24
N ILE A 48 15.67 -1.54 -2.01
CA ILE A 48 14.46 -1.83 -2.78
C ILE A 48 14.74 -2.70 -4.02
N ARG A 49 16.02 -2.86 -4.39
CA ARG A 49 16.46 -3.47 -5.66
C ARG A 49 16.26 -4.98 -5.76
N SER A 50 15.94 -5.68 -4.70
CA SER A 50 15.95 -7.15 -4.65
C SER A 50 14.62 -7.83 -4.35
N GLY A 51 13.48 -7.15 -4.38
CA GLY A 51 12.24 -7.78 -3.97
C GLY A 51 10.97 -7.36 -4.72
N SER A 52 9.82 -7.61 -4.15
CA SER A 52 8.50 -7.30 -4.72
C SER A 52 8.33 -5.82 -5.04
N TYR A 53 8.98 -4.92 -4.28
CA TYR A 53 9.03 -3.50 -4.63
C TYR A 53 9.67 -3.25 -6.00
N PHE A 54 10.71 -3.98 -6.38
CA PHE A 54 11.30 -3.88 -7.72
C PHE A 54 10.33 -4.43 -8.78
N LYS A 55 9.61 -5.50 -8.48
CA LYS A 55 8.54 -6.01 -9.35
C LYS A 55 7.42 -4.97 -9.48
N LEU A 56 6.94 -4.39 -8.36
CA LEU A 56 5.95 -3.32 -8.34
C LEU A 56 6.42 -2.08 -9.11
N LEU A 57 7.69 -1.67 -8.89
CA LEU A 57 8.28 -0.55 -9.62
C LEU A 57 8.39 -0.84 -11.11
N ASN A 58 8.80 -2.05 -11.47
CA ASN A 58 8.92 -2.48 -12.86
C ASN A 58 7.54 -2.64 -13.52
N ALA A 59 6.53 -3.13 -12.81
CA ALA A 59 5.16 -3.14 -13.27
C ALA A 59 4.61 -1.72 -13.48
N TYR A 60 4.96 -0.78 -12.60
CA TYR A 60 4.54 0.61 -12.67
C TYR A 60 5.23 1.40 -13.80
N TYR A 61 6.56 1.24 -13.97
CA TYR A 61 7.34 1.99 -14.96
C TYR A 61 7.57 1.20 -16.25
N GLY A 62 7.67 -0.12 -16.21
CA GLY A 62 7.93 -0.96 -17.39
C GLY A 62 6.75 -0.99 -18.36
N LYS A 63 5.53 -0.84 -17.88
CA LYS A 63 4.32 -0.77 -18.72
C LYS A 63 4.01 0.64 -19.24
N SER A 64 4.66 1.67 -18.68
CA SER A 64 4.57 3.03 -19.20
C SER A 64 5.43 3.26 -20.45
N SER A 65 6.31 2.35 -20.82
CA SER A 65 7.26 2.50 -21.92
C SER A 65 7.03 1.53 -23.09
N THR A 66 6.03 0.67 -23.06
CA THR A 66 5.65 -0.15 -24.22
C THR A 66 4.48 0.48 -24.96
N SER A 67 4.83 1.40 -25.86
CA SER A 67 3.97 1.89 -26.93
C SER A 67 3.86 0.83 -28.05
N ASP A 68 3.32 -0.34 -27.73
CA ASP A 68 2.91 -1.33 -28.73
C ASP A 68 1.43 -1.69 -28.52
N GLU A 69 0.56 -0.69 -28.63
CA GLU A 69 -0.89 -0.87 -28.78
C GLU A 69 -1.35 -0.47 -30.17
N VAL A 70 -1.01 -1.25 -31.16
CA VAL A 70 -1.71 -1.23 -32.47
C VAL A 70 -2.66 -2.43 -32.61
N GLY A 71 -2.93 -3.18 -31.51
CA GLY A 71 -3.72 -4.42 -31.58
C GLY A 71 -5.01 -4.49 -30.78
N SER A 72 -5.35 -3.50 -29.95
CA SER A 72 -6.51 -3.60 -29.03
C SER A 72 -7.61 -2.56 -29.23
N VAL A 73 -7.90 -2.17 -30.46
CA VAL A 73 -9.00 -1.21 -30.77
C VAL A 73 -10.40 -1.84 -30.69
N LEU A 74 -10.51 -3.11 -30.28
CA LEU A 74 -11.77 -3.85 -30.16
C LEU A 74 -12.11 -4.32 -28.74
N SER A 75 -11.30 -4.00 -27.73
CA SER A 75 -11.66 -4.28 -26.35
C SER A 75 -12.50 -3.14 -25.79
N THR A 76 -13.77 -3.41 -25.55
CA THR A 76 -14.72 -2.45 -24.96
C THR A 76 -14.53 -2.27 -23.46
N SER A 77 -13.71 -3.10 -22.81
CA SER A 77 -13.32 -2.95 -21.42
C SER A 77 -12.21 -1.90 -21.29
N THR A 78 -12.44 -0.88 -20.47
CA THR A 78 -11.44 0.12 -20.10
C THR A 78 -10.65 -0.29 -18.85
N SER A 79 -10.97 -1.45 -18.27
CA SER A 79 -10.21 -2.05 -17.16
C SER A 79 -8.88 -2.57 -17.66
N LYS A 80 -7.81 -2.30 -16.89
CA LYS A 80 -6.45 -2.78 -17.17
C LYS A 80 -6.19 -4.18 -16.63
N ASP A 81 -6.94 -4.57 -15.62
CA ASP A 81 -6.85 -5.87 -14.96
C ASP A 81 -8.10 -6.69 -15.24
N ASP A 82 -7.97 -8.01 -15.21
CA ASP A 82 -9.11 -8.89 -15.27
C ASP A 82 -9.91 -8.87 -13.96
N THR A 83 -11.16 -9.30 -14.02
CA THR A 83 -12.05 -9.27 -12.85
C THR A 83 -11.61 -10.18 -11.72
N LYS A 84 -10.90 -11.27 -12.02
CA LYS A 84 -10.40 -12.20 -11.02
C LYS A 84 -9.25 -11.59 -10.22
N THR A 85 -8.31 -10.96 -10.91
CA THR A 85 -7.21 -10.21 -10.28
C THR A 85 -7.76 -9.10 -9.39
N LEU A 86 -8.72 -8.31 -9.92
CA LEU A 86 -9.33 -7.23 -9.14
C LEU A 86 -10.08 -7.73 -7.90
N ALA A 87 -10.80 -8.86 -8.01
CA ALA A 87 -11.51 -9.44 -6.88
C ALA A 87 -10.56 -9.95 -5.79
N ARG A 88 -9.41 -10.53 -6.16
CA ARG A 88 -8.37 -10.93 -5.19
C ARG A 88 -7.79 -9.72 -4.47
N ILE A 89 -7.45 -8.68 -5.21
CA ILE A 89 -6.93 -7.43 -4.64
C ILE A 89 -7.97 -6.78 -3.72
N GLU A 90 -9.24 -6.78 -4.11
CA GLU A 90 -10.34 -6.26 -3.29
C GLU A 90 -10.46 -7.04 -1.98
N SER A 91 -10.41 -8.38 -2.03
CA SER A 91 -10.47 -9.24 -0.84
C SER A 91 -9.28 -9.00 0.08
N ALA A 92 -8.05 -9.14 -0.44
CA ALA A 92 -6.83 -8.95 0.33
C ALA A 92 -6.74 -7.54 0.96
N ALA A 93 -7.11 -6.50 0.21
CA ALA A 93 -7.16 -5.14 0.73
C ALA A 93 -8.24 -4.95 1.80
N GLY A 94 -9.38 -5.65 1.68
CA GLY A 94 -10.43 -5.70 2.68
C GLY A 94 -9.97 -6.36 3.98
N GLU A 95 -9.32 -7.51 3.89
CA GLU A 95 -8.76 -8.25 5.03
C GLU A 95 -7.67 -7.43 5.74
N MET A 96 -6.76 -6.82 4.98
CA MET A 96 -5.75 -5.91 5.51
C MET A 96 -6.36 -4.73 6.28
N LYS A 97 -7.43 -4.15 5.75
CA LYS A 97 -8.16 -3.08 6.42
C LYS A 97 -8.80 -3.57 7.72
N GLU A 98 -9.45 -4.75 7.70
CA GLU A 98 -10.10 -5.32 8.89
C GLU A 98 -9.09 -5.58 10.01
N SER A 99 -7.95 -6.18 9.71
CA SER A 99 -6.88 -6.42 10.70
C SER A 99 -6.27 -5.12 11.23
N ALA A 100 -6.09 -4.12 10.37
CA ALA A 100 -5.64 -2.80 10.80
C ALA A 100 -6.67 -2.08 11.68
N GLU A 101 -7.96 -2.09 11.31
CA GLU A 101 -9.05 -1.51 12.10
C GLU A 101 -9.19 -2.21 13.48
N ALA A 102 -8.95 -3.52 13.56
CA ALA A 102 -8.94 -4.25 14.83
C ALA A 102 -7.88 -3.69 15.79
N LEU A 103 -6.69 -3.37 15.28
CA LEU A 103 -5.60 -2.75 16.04
C LEU A 103 -5.90 -1.28 16.40
N LEU A 104 -6.57 -0.54 15.51
CA LEU A 104 -6.93 0.87 15.70
C LEU A 104 -8.15 1.07 16.61
N THR A 105 -8.87 -0.01 16.91
CA THR A 105 -10.05 0.05 17.79
C THR A 105 -9.67 0.54 19.18
N SER A 106 -10.39 1.55 19.67
CA SER A 106 -10.13 2.20 20.95
C SER A 106 -11.22 1.91 22.00
N GLY A 107 -10.91 2.17 23.25
CA GLY A 107 -11.82 1.93 24.39
C GLY A 107 -11.85 0.47 24.81
N SER A 108 -12.92 0.03 25.43
CA SER A 108 -13.06 -1.31 26.05
C SER A 108 -12.98 -2.50 25.09
N LYS A 109 -13.01 -2.24 23.77
CA LYS A 109 -12.83 -3.26 22.72
C LYS A 109 -11.43 -3.28 22.12
N SER A 110 -10.55 -2.40 22.58
CA SER A 110 -9.17 -2.33 22.09
C SER A 110 -8.38 -3.55 22.54
N VAL A 111 -7.61 -4.14 21.64
CA VAL A 111 -6.62 -5.17 22.00
C VAL A 111 -5.53 -4.62 22.93
N PHE A 112 -5.37 -3.28 22.95
CA PHE A 112 -4.45 -2.57 23.84
C PHE A 112 -5.08 -2.12 25.17
N GLU A 113 -6.27 -2.63 25.51
CA GLU A 113 -6.85 -2.43 26.83
C GLU A 113 -6.13 -3.34 27.82
N LYS A 114 -5.75 -2.79 28.99
CA LYS A 114 -5.08 -3.57 30.03
C LYS A 114 -6.08 -4.48 30.73
N VAL A 115 -5.74 -5.74 30.82
CA VAL A 115 -6.54 -6.75 31.53
C VAL A 115 -6.04 -6.89 32.97
N THR A 116 -6.98 -7.08 33.88
CA THR A 116 -6.69 -7.31 35.29
C THR A 116 -6.82 -8.80 35.59
N THR A 117 -5.68 -9.42 35.89
CA THR A 117 -5.60 -10.83 36.27
C THR A 117 -5.24 -10.97 37.75
N LYS A 118 -5.68 -12.06 38.38
CA LYS A 118 -5.22 -12.43 39.73
C LYS A 118 -4.20 -13.55 39.58
N ASP A 119 -3.07 -13.39 40.27
CA ASP A 119 -2.05 -14.42 40.33
C ASP A 119 -2.46 -15.54 41.31
N GLU A 120 -1.62 -16.58 41.39
CA GLU A 120 -1.85 -17.73 42.31
C GLU A 120 -1.83 -17.31 43.80
N ASN A 121 -1.30 -16.16 44.11
CA ASN A 121 -1.24 -15.60 45.48
C ASN A 121 -2.44 -14.68 45.77
N GLY A 122 -3.34 -14.47 44.78
CA GLY A 122 -4.50 -13.60 44.88
C GLY A 122 -4.19 -12.11 44.69
N GLU A 123 -2.97 -11.76 44.28
CA GLU A 123 -2.58 -10.40 43.98
C GLU A 123 -3.13 -10.00 42.58
N THR A 124 -3.60 -8.78 42.51
CA THR A 124 -4.20 -8.25 41.28
C THR A 124 -3.12 -7.57 40.44
N LYS A 125 -2.82 -8.12 39.24
CA LYS A 125 -1.94 -7.51 38.25
C LYS A 125 -2.75 -6.97 37.07
N THR A 126 -2.48 -5.72 36.71
CA THR A 126 -3.08 -5.09 35.52
C THR A 126 -1.97 -4.89 34.49
N ASP A 127 -2.08 -5.62 33.37
CA ASP A 127 -1.07 -5.60 32.31
C ASP A 127 -1.73 -5.82 30.95
N TYR A 128 -0.96 -5.65 29.87
CA TYR A 128 -1.41 -5.97 28.52
C TYR A 128 -1.56 -7.49 28.32
N ASP A 129 -2.56 -7.89 27.55
CA ASP A 129 -2.66 -9.25 27.02
C ASP A 129 -1.74 -9.37 25.80
N THR A 130 -0.49 -9.76 26.04
CA THR A 130 0.53 -9.85 25.00
C THR A 130 0.22 -10.91 23.96
N ASP A 131 -0.50 -11.98 24.33
CA ASP A 131 -0.88 -13.02 23.38
C ASP A 131 -1.98 -12.53 22.43
N ALA A 132 -2.98 -11.83 22.95
CA ALA A 132 -4.02 -11.24 22.12
C ALA A 132 -3.46 -10.16 21.17
N ILE A 133 -2.55 -9.31 21.65
CA ILE A 133 -1.88 -8.30 20.84
C ILE A 133 -1.01 -8.97 19.78
N TYR A 134 -0.25 -10.02 20.11
CA TYR A 134 0.55 -10.77 19.16
C TYR A 134 -0.30 -11.34 18.03
N GLN A 135 -1.42 -12.00 18.36
CA GLN A 135 -2.31 -12.56 17.33
C GLN A 135 -2.86 -11.48 16.40
N ALA A 136 -3.29 -10.33 16.94
CA ALA A 136 -3.82 -9.24 16.14
C ALA A 136 -2.73 -8.63 15.21
N VAL A 137 -1.50 -8.45 15.72
CA VAL A 137 -0.40 -7.94 14.91
C VAL A 137 0.08 -9.00 13.90
N LYS A 138 0.03 -10.28 14.26
CA LYS A 138 0.35 -11.36 13.32
C LYS A 138 -0.64 -11.38 12.15
N SER A 139 -1.94 -11.28 12.39
CA SER A 139 -2.93 -11.16 11.32
C SER A 139 -2.64 -9.96 10.42
N PHE A 140 -2.33 -8.80 11.01
CA PHE A 140 -1.93 -7.61 10.26
C PHE A 140 -0.69 -7.87 9.37
N VAL A 141 0.32 -8.59 9.85
CA VAL A 141 1.52 -8.95 9.08
C VAL A 141 1.18 -9.90 7.94
N ASP A 142 0.38 -10.93 8.21
CA ASP A 142 -0.04 -11.91 7.21
C ASP A 142 -0.84 -11.20 6.08
N ASP A 143 -1.82 -10.35 6.43
CA ASP A 143 -2.65 -9.61 5.47
C ASP A 143 -1.85 -8.54 4.71
N TYR A 144 -0.86 -7.91 5.36
CA TYR A 144 0.07 -6.98 4.69
C TYR A 144 0.83 -7.69 3.56
N ASN A 145 1.33 -8.88 3.83
CA ASN A 145 2.06 -9.67 2.84
C ASN A 145 1.13 -10.12 1.69
N ASP A 146 -0.07 -10.58 2.02
CA ASP A 146 -1.03 -11.02 1.01
C ASP A 146 -1.46 -9.86 0.09
N VAL A 147 -1.77 -8.69 0.63
CA VAL A 147 -2.18 -7.55 -0.19
C VAL A 147 -1.06 -7.08 -1.12
N LEU A 148 0.20 -7.16 -0.71
CA LEU A 148 1.33 -6.84 -1.59
C LEU A 148 1.49 -7.87 -2.70
N ASP A 149 1.38 -9.16 -2.38
CA ASP A 149 1.45 -10.26 -3.36
C ASP A 149 0.35 -10.12 -4.42
N GLN A 150 -0.90 -9.92 -4.00
CA GLN A 150 -2.01 -9.72 -4.95
C GLN A 150 -1.85 -8.43 -5.78
N ALA A 151 -1.30 -7.36 -5.21
CA ALA A 151 -1.10 -6.10 -5.92
C ALA A 151 -0.01 -6.18 -7.00
N GLU A 152 0.96 -7.08 -6.89
CA GLU A 152 2.00 -7.29 -7.91
C GLU A 152 1.42 -7.70 -9.27
N ASP A 153 0.32 -8.45 -9.26
CA ASP A 153 -0.35 -8.91 -10.46
C ASP A 153 -1.17 -7.80 -11.17
N SER A 154 -1.33 -6.64 -10.54
CA SER A 154 -2.11 -5.54 -11.08
C SER A 154 -1.40 -4.76 -12.19
N ASN A 155 -2.19 -4.31 -13.15
CA ASN A 155 -1.81 -3.34 -14.20
C ASN A 155 -2.33 -1.94 -13.90
N THR A 156 -3.12 -1.78 -12.85
CA THR A 156 -3.77 -0.53 -12.47
C THR A 156 -2.82 0.34 -11.66
N THR A 157 -2.41 1.46 -12.23
CA THR A 157 -1.44 2.41 -11.66
C THR A 157 -1.80 2.89 -10.25
N SER A 158 -3.09 3.08 -9.95
CA SER A 158 -3.54 3.52 -8.62
C SER A 158 -3.38 2.44 -7.56
N ILE A 159 -3.62 1.18 -7.91
CA ILE A 159 -3.39 0.02 -7.03
C ILE A 159 -1.90 -0.12 -6.73
N LEU A 160 -1.06 -0.14 -7.78
CA LEU A 160 0.40 -0.21 -7.61
C LEU A 160 0.97 0.95 -6.80
N ARG A 161 0.37 2.15 -6.92
CA ARG A 161 0.79 3.31 -6.12
C ARG A 161 0.43 3.14 -4.65
N ALA A 162 -0.76 2.61 -4.34
CA ALA A 162 -1.15 2.34 -2.96
C ALA A 162 -0.23 1.29 -2.32
N ALA A 163 0.06 0.19 -3.01
CA ALA A 163 1.03 -0.82 -2.57
C ALA A 163 2.43 -0.21 -2.34
N LYS A 164 2.92 0.61 -3.28
CA LYS A 164 4.18 1.33 -3.11
C LYS A 164 4.19 2.21 -1.87
N ASN A 165 3.09 2.92 -1.58
CA ASN A 165 3.00 3.75 -0.39
C ASN A 165 3.04 2.91 0.88
N MET A 166 2.41 1.72 0.91
CA MET A 166 2.50 0.79 2.04
C MET A 166 3.96 0.42 2.30
N VAL A 167 4.70 0.02 1.28
CA VAL A 167 6.13 -0.29 1.39
C VAL A 167 6.95 0.90 1.89
N ASN A 168 6.67 2.10 1.40
CA ASN A 168 7.37 3.30 1.86
C ASN A 168 7.10 3.59 3.35
N TYR A 169 5.84 3.49 3.80
CA TYR A 169 5.52 3.66 5.21
C TYR A 169 6.17 2.60 6.10
N THR A 170 6.27 1.37 5.61
CA THR A 170 6.96 0.27 6.30
C THR A 170 8.45 0.56 6.43
N SER A 171 9.11 0.96 5.36
CA SER A 171 10.53 1.32 5.36
C SER A 171 10.86 2.48 6.31
N VAL A 172 10.03 3.52 6.32
CA VAL A 172 10.20 4.65 7.26
C VAL A 172 10.11 4.20 8.73
N ASN A 173 9.30 3.19 9.01
CA ASN A 173 9.09 2.66 10.36
C ASN A 173 9.98 1.45 10.70
N GLU A 174 10.85 0.99 9.80
CA GLU A 174 11.71 -0.20 9.94
C GLU A 174 12.40 -0.29 11.30
N ARG A 175 13.00 0.81 11.77
CA ARG A 175 13.71 0.84 13.07
C ARG A 175 12.80 0.58 14.26
N LEU A 176 11.55 1.01 14.19
CA LEU A 176 10.57 0.79 15.27
C LEU A 176 9.97 -0.61 15.16
N LEU A 177 9.72 -1.09 13.94
CA LEU A 177 9.28 -2.46 13.68
C LEU A 177 10.32 -3.47 14.17
N ASN A 178 11.60 -3.27 13.85
CA ASN A 178 12.68 -4.13 14.33
C ASN A 178 12.79 -4.18 15.86
N LYS A 179 12.49 -3.09 16.56
CA LYS A 179 12.50 -3.07 18.03
C LYS A 179 11.44 -3.97 18.66
N ILE A 180 10.35 -4.22 17.94
CA ILE A 180 9.26 -5.07 18.40
C ILE A 180 9.27 -6.47 17.75
N GLY A 181 10.38 -6.83 17.09
CA GLY A 181 10.54 -8.16 16.49
C GLY A 181 9.85 -8.34 15.13
N ILE A 182 9.52 -7.24 14.44
CA ILE A 182 9.04 -7.29 13.06
C ILE A 182 10.17 -6.83 12.15
N THR A 183 10.57 -7.69 11.21
CA THR A 183 11.64 -7.42 10.25
C THR A 183 11.08 -7.37 8.83
N ILE A 184 11.76 -6.63 7.96
CA ILE A 184 11.43 -6.56 6.54
C ILE A 184 12.33 -7.56 5.84
N GLY A 185 11.71 -8.60 5.25
CA GLY A 185 12.37 -9.64 4.49
C GLY A 185 12.66 -9.26 3.05
N GLU A 186 13.15 -10.24 2.28
CA GLU A 186 13.30 -10.10 0.84
C GLU A 186 11.91 -9.92 0.22
N GLY A 187 11.74 -8.94 -0.65
CA GLY A 187 10.44 -8.68 -1.25
C GLY A 187 9.59 -7.64 -0.56
N ASN A 188 10.07 -7.02 0.53
CA ASN A 188 9.33 -6.12 1.43
C ASN A 188 8.21 -6.81 2.20
N GLU A 189 8.23 -8.13 2.28
CA GLU A 189 7.39 -8.89 3.19
C GLU A 189 7.78 -8.62 4.64
N LEU A 190 6.81 -8.67 5.53
CA LEU A 190 7.02 -8.55 6.96
C LEU A 190 7.12 -9.93 7.58
N GLU A 191 8.11 -10.10 8.45
CA GLU A 191 8.27 -11.28 9.29
C GLU A 191 8.18 -10.87 10.75
N ILE A 192 7.44 -11.64 11.56
CA ILE A 192 7.29 -11.39 13.00
C ILE A 192 7.91 -12.53 13.80
N ASP A 193 8.83 -12.20 14.68
CA ASP A 193 9.38 -13.13 15.68
C ASP A 193 8.58 -13.05 16.98
N GLU A 194 7.85 -14.14 17.29
CA GLU A 194 6.95 -14.20 18.43
C GLU A 194 7.66 -13.97 19.76
N GLU A 195 8.87 -14.54 19.92
CA GLU A 195 9.59 -14.46 21.18
C GLU A 195 10.08 -13.03 21.46
N THR A 196 10.61 -12.38 20.44
CA THR A 196 11.04 -10.98 20.50
C THR A 196 9.85 -10.05 20.69
N PHE A 197 8.76 -10.29 19.95
CA PHE A 197 7.56 -9.48 20.05
C PHE A 197 6.93 -9.51 21.45
N LYS A 198 6.79 -10.69 22.05
CA LYS A 198 6.20 -10.83 23.38
C LYS A 198 7.06 -10.22 24.51
N LYS A 199 8.34 -10.01 24.24
CA LYS A 199 9.27 -9.32 25.17
C LYS A 199 9.34 -7.81 24.91
N ALA A 200 8.77 -7.34 23.81
CA ALA A 200 8.81 -5.93 23.44
C ALA A 200 7.95 -5.05 24.38
N ASP A 201 8.23 -3.76 24.37
CA ASP A 201 7.40 -2.78 25.08
C ASP A 201 6.05 -2.60 24.36
N MET A 202 4.98 -3.07 24.99
CA MET A 202 3.61 -2.98 24.43
C MET A 202 3.12 -1.55 24.26
N ASN A 203 3.72 -0.56 24.92
CA ASN A 203 3.40 0.85 24.63
C ASN A 203 3.95 1.25 23.27
N THR A 204 5.15 0.81 22.90
CA THR A 204 5.72 1.01 21.56
C THR A 204 4.86 0.32 20.48
N VAL A 205 4.39 -0.91 20.74
CA VAL A 205 3.46 -1.61 19.84
C VAL A 205 2.17 -0.81 19.65
N LYS A 206 1.57 -0.33 20.75
CA LYS A 206 0.38 0.51 20.73
C LYS A 206 0.58 1.83 19.97
N GLU A 207 1.73 2.47 20.10
CA GLU A 207 2.07 3.69 19.35
C GLU A 207 2.17 3.42 17.85
N LEU A 208 2.74 2.27 17.46
CA LEU A 208 2.89 1.88 16.05
C LEU A 208 1.57 1.48 15.40
N PHE A 209 0.68 0.82 16.13
CA PHE A 209 -0.52 0.21 15.52
C PHE A 209 -1.83 0.78 16.03
N GLY A 210 -1.92 1.21 17.28
CA GLY A 210 -3.19 1.50 17.97
C GLY A 210 -3.61 2.96 17.97
N THR A 211 -2.93 3.87 17.26
CA THR A 211 -3.22 5.29 17.30
C THR A 211 -3.50 5.89 15.91
N ARG A 212 -4.29 6.96 15.87
CA ARG A 212 -4.50 7.71 14.62
C ARG A 212 -3.19 8.37 14.17
N GLY A 213 -2.87 8.22 12.89
CA GLY A 213 -1.62 8.73 12.31
C GLY A 213 -0.42 7.80 12.52
N SER A 214 -0.60 6.66 13.20
CA SER A 214 0.42 5.63 13.37
C SER A 214 0.72 4.90 12.05
N TYR A 215 1.72 4.03 12.09
CA TYR A 215 2.03 3.13 10.99
C TYR A 215 0.79 2.29 10.59
N GLY A 216 0.14 1.62 11.54
CA GLY A 216 -1.07 0.84 11.28
C GLY A 216 -2.17 1.65 10.61
N TYR A 217 -2.41 2.89 11.04
CA TYR A 217 -3.38 3.79 10.42
C TYR A 217 -3.01 4.16 8.97
N GLN A 218 -1.73 4.35 8.68
CA GLN A 218 -1.28 4.67 7.33
C GLN A 218 -1.47 3.49 6.38
N ILE A 219 -1.19 2.27 6.86
CA ILE A 219 -1.43 1.04 6.09
C ILE A 219 -2.92 0.82 5.86
N ASP A 220 -3.77 0.96 6.88
CA ASP A 220 -5.24 0.93 6.77
C ASP A 220 -5.74 1.88 5.67
N THR A 221 -5.25 3.12 5.68
CA THR A 221 -5.61 4.12 4.66
C THR A 221 -5.25 3.67 3.24
N GLN A 222 -4.06 3.08 3.04
CA GLN A 222 -3.66 2.60 1.72
C GLN A 222 -4.45 1.36 1.30
N ALA A 223 -4.76 0.46 2.22
CA ALA A 223 -5.60 -0.71 1.96
C ALA A 223 -7.02 -0.28 1.55
N ALA A 224 -7.62 0.66 2.27
CA ALA A 224 -8.94 1.21 1.93
C ALA A 224 -8.95 1.89 0.54
N LEU A 225 -7.88 2.59 0.18
CA LEU A 225 -7.72 3.17 -1.16
C LEU A 225 -7.59 2.07 -2.22
N MET A 226 -6.81 1.03 -1.95
CA MET A 226 -6.60 -0.09 -2.87
C MET A 226 -7.90 -0.85 -3.13
N GLU A 227 -8.67 -1.16 -2.08
CA GLU A 227 -10.01 -1.75 -2.16
C GLU A 227 -10.93 -0.90 -3.06
N SER A 228 -10.96 0.42 -2.84
CA SER A 228 -11.76 1.35 -3.63
C SER A 228 -11.32 1.41 -5.10
N TYR A 229 -10.02 1.37 -5.37
CA TYR A 229 -9.50 1.34 -6.73
C TYR A 229 -9.81 0.03 -7.44
N ALA A 230 -9.71 -1.11 -6.76
CA ALA A 230 -10.07 -2.41 -7.31
C ALA A 230 -11.56 -2.45 -7.69
N LYS A 231 -12.45 -2.00 -6.79
CA LYS A 231 -13.89 -1.84 -7.06
C LYS A 231 -14.18 -0.93 -8.25
N SER A 232 -13.53 0.23 -8.29
CA SER A 232 -13.71 1.19 -9.39
C SER A 232 -13.22 0.63 -10.73
N GLU A 233 -12.12 -0.10 -10.74
CA GLU A 233 -11.58 -0.71 -11.94
C GLU A 233 -12.44 -1.89 -12.39
N ALA A 234 -12.94 -2.70 -11.47
CA ALA A 234 -13.89 -3.78 -11.77
C ALA A 234 -15.21 -3.25 -12.40
N ALA A 235 -15.69 -2.10 -11.92
CA ALA A 235 -16.87 -1.48 -12.49
C ALA A 235 -16.68 -1.05 -13.97
N LYS A 236 -15.46 -0.74 -14.39
CA LYS A 236 -15.15 -0.39 -15.80
C LYS A 236 -15.20 -1.60 -16.73
N SER A 237 -15.03 -2.82 -16.21
CA SER A 237 -15.17 -4.04 -17.01
C SER A 237 -16.63 -4.34 -17.37
N ASN A 238 -17.58 -3.75 -16.65
CA ASN A 238 -19.03 -3.83 -16.89
C ASN A 238 -19.49 -2.76 -17.87
N THR A 239 -19.07 -2.80 -19.14
CA THR A 239 -19.42 -1.82 -20.15
C THR A 239 -20.20 -2.45 -21.31
N TYR A 240 -20.89 -1.60 -22.09
CA TYR A 240 -21.56 -2.04 -23.31
C TYR A 240 -20.53 -2.52 -24.35
N GLY A 241 -20.75 -3.71 -24.91
CA GLY A 241 -19.95 -4.20 -26.01
C GLY A 241 -20.05 -3.31 -27.25
N SER A 242 -19.13 -3.48 -28.22
CA SER A 242 -19.11 -2.74 -29.50
C SER A 242 -20.39 -2.89 -30.32
N ASN A 243 -21.20 -3.89 -30.00
CA ASN A 243 -22.52 -4.16 -30.59
C ASN A 243 -23.68 -3.53 -29.79
N GLY A 244 -23.40 -2.68 -28.79
CA GLY A 244 -24.39 -2.03 -27.94
C GLY A 244 -25.09 -2.94 -26.93
N VAL A 245 -24.65 -4.19 -26.80
CA VAL A 245 -25.17 -5.13 -25.79
C VAL A 245 -24.38 -4.92 -24.50
N TYR A 246 -25.12 -4.78 -23.38
CA TYR A 246 -24.52 -4.71 -22.05
C TYR A 246 -23.82 -6.04 -21.74
N THR A 247 -22.51 -6.01 -21.64
CA THR A 247 -21.74 -7.16 -21.19
C THR A 247 -21.78 -7.19 -19.66
N TYR A 248 -22.61 -8.07 -19.13
CA TYR A 248 -22.62 -8.42 -17.73
C TYR A 248 -21.31 -9.18 -17.45
N ASN A 249 -20.26 -8.44 -17.12
CA ASN A 249 -19.06 -9.07 -16.62
C ASN A 249 -19.18 -9.05 -15.09
N TYR A 250 -19.89 -10.08 -14.56
CA TYR A 250 -19.55 -10.70 -13.34
C TYR A 250 -20.31 -10.33 -12.07
N ASN A 251 -20.89 -11.32 -11.47
CA ASN A 251 -21.36 -11.41 -10.10
C ASN A 251 -20.16 -11.54 -9.15
N THR A 252 -19.78 -10.49 -8.44
CA THR A 252 -18.90 -10.58 -7.28
C THR A 252 -19.39 -11.59 -6.24
N GLY A 253 -20.69 -11.90 -6.21
CA GLY A 253 -21.27 -12.92 -5.36
C GLY A 253 -20.97 -14.37 -5.73
N GLU A 254 -20.60 -14.69 -6.97
CA GLU A 254 -20.26 -16.06 -7.39
C GLU A 254 -18.81 -16.46 -7.07
N LEU A 255 -17.90 -15.49 -6.94
CA LEU A 255 -16.53 -15.77 -6.47
C LEU A 255 -16.51 -16.21 -5.02
N TYR A 256 -17.35 -15.63 -4.17
CA TYR A 256 -17.49 -16.07 -2.78
C TYR A 256 -18.04 -17.49 -2.65
N ASN A 257 -18.89 -17.94 -3.59
CA ASN A 257 -19.45 -19.29 -3.57
C ASN A 257 -18.54 -20.38 -4.17
N SER A 258 -17.43 -20.03 -4.82
CA SER A 258 -16.52 -21.02 -5.43
C SER A 258 -15.32 -21.34 -4.53
N VAL A 259 -15.20 -20.71 -3.37
CA VAL A 259 -14.10 -20.89 -2.40
C VAL A 259 -14.57 -21.57 -1.10
N VAL A 260 -15.85 -21.96 -1.01
CA VAL A 260 -16.37 -22.77 0.11
C VAL A 260 -16.46 -24.23 -0.26
#